data_b2cf4b8fba764358ef855b233f7dd9b0
#
_entry.id   b2cf4b8fba764358ef855b233f7dd9b0
#
_cell.length_a   1.000
_cell.length_b   1.000
_cell.length_c   1.000
_cell.angle_alpha   90.00
_cell.angle_beta   90.00
_cell.angle_gamma   90.00
#
_symmetry.space_group_name_H-M   'P 1'
#
loop_
_entity.id
_entity.type
_entity.pdbx_description
1 polymer ?
#
loop_
_entity_poly.entity_id
_entity_poly.type
_entity_poly.pdbx_seq_one_letter_code
_entity_poly.pdbx_strand_id
1 'polypeptide(L)'
;MLNFVVSLTTNDNDYQQEQASAAEATGKRLGVGIQVIHADNDAFKQSDQLLKIVQAPGFRPDGIIFEPVGTALPQVAKAAAAAGIGWVILNREAEYIPELRRMGTAPSFAVSSNHLEIGRIQGLQMAALLPKGGNVIYIQGPSDNPAAKQRTMGMQQTKPVNVKITSLKGQWTEESAYKAMASWVRLPTSQRQMVDMVSAQDDSMALGARRAVEEADPAVRDKWLAAPFTGCDGLPKTGQEDVRKGILAATVVVPPNTTTAIEMLVDAISNGKKPLEMALTVPSSFPTLTKLQK
;
A
#
# COMPACT_ATOMS: atom_id res chain seq x y z
N MET A 1 8.88 27.50 -12.43
CA MET A 1 7.87 26.48 -12.01
C MET A 1 8.60 25.16 -11.91
N LEU A 2 8.55 24.50 -10.76
CA LEU A 2 9.13 23.17 -10.59
C LEU A 2 8.38 22.14 -11.42
N ASN A 3 9.08 21.12 -11.92
CA ASN A 3 8.50 20.03 -12.72
C ASN A 3 9.02 18.68 -12.20
N PHE A 4 8.12 17.78 -11.87
CA PHE A 4 8.46 16.46 -11.36
C PHE A 4 7.92 15.37 -12.26
N VAL A 5 8.67 14.28 -12.35
CA VAL A 5 8.22 13.02 -12.95
C VAL A 5 7.84 12.08 -11.81
N VAL A 6 6.64 11.50 -11.90
CA VAL A 6 6.15 10.48 -10.99
C VAL A 6 6.04 9.17 -11.77
N SER A 7 6.91 8.20 -11.45
CA SER A 7 6.93 6.88 -12.09
C SER A 7 6.31 5.85 -11.15
N LEU A 8 5.18 5.29 -11.58
CA LEU A 8 4.40 4.30 -10.86
C LEU A 8 4.56 2.91 -11.48
N THR A 9 4.26 1.88 -10.69
CA THR A 9 4.48 0.49 -11.12
C THR A 9 3.55 0.09 -12.26
N THR A 10 2.27 0.45 -12.17
CA THR A 10 1.25 0.11 -13.16
C THR A 10 0.10 1.12 -13.13
N ASN A 11 -0.81 1.01 -14.08
CA ASN A 11 -2.10 1.72 -14.07
C ASN A 11 -3.29 0.77 -13.84
N ASP A 12 -3.03 -0.49 -13.50
CA ASP A 12 -4.03 -1.55 -13.50
C ASP A 12 -4.72 -1.75 -12.14
N ASN A 13 -4.30 -1.05 -11.08
CA ASN A 13 -4.92 -1.18 -9.77
C ASN A 13 -5.27 0.17 -9.14
N ASP A 14 -6.26 0.16 -8.27
CA ASP A 14 -6.83 1.34 -7.65
C ASP A 14 -5.83 2.12 -6.81
N TYR A 15 -4.92 1.43 -6.10
CA TYR A 15 -3.89 2.09 -5.29
C TYR A 15 -2.94 2.93 -6.15
N GLN A 16 -2.47 2.41 -7.29
CA GLN A 16 -1.58 3.12 -8.20
C GLN A 16 -2.31 4.28 -8.90
N GLN A 17 -3.60 4.10 -9.24
CA GLN A 17 -4.43 5.18 -9.78
C GLN A 17 -4.64 6.29 -8.77
N GLU A 18 -4.83 5.97 -7.48
CA GLU A 18 -4.92 6.95 -6.40
C GLU A 18 -3.60 7.70 -6.20
N GLN A 19 -2.45 7.00 -6.26
CA GLN A 19 -1.13 7.63 -6.23
C GLN A 19 -0.95 8.66 -7.36
N ALA A 20 -1.38 8.31 -8.58
CA ALA A 20 -1.35 9.22 -9.74
C ALA A 20 -2.26 10.43 -9.52
N SER A 21 -3.52 10.19 -9.15
CA SER A 21 -4.52 11.24 -8.90
C SER A 21 -4.07 12.19 -7.78
N ALA A 22 -3.52 11.65 -6.70
CA ALA A 22 -2.99 12.43 -5.59
C ALA A 22 -1.77 13.26 -5.99
N ALA A 23 -0.89 12.73 -6.85
CA ALA A 23 0.25 13.46 -7.38
C ALA A 23 -0.20 14.68 -8.22
N GLU A 24 -1.13 14.48 -9.15
CA GLU A 24 -1.68 15.53 -10.00
C GLU A 24 -2.41 16.61 -9.19
N ALA A 25 -3.26 16.19 -8.23
CA ALA A 25 -3.97 17.11 -7.34
C ALA A 25 -2.99 17.95 -6.48
N THR A 26 -1.94 17.30 -5.96
CA THR A 26 -0.90 17.98 -5.16
C THR A 26 -0.10 18.95 -6.02
N GLY A 27 0.30 18.55 -7.23
CA GLY A 27 0.98 19.42 -8.19
C GLY A 27 0.16 20.67 -8.52
N LYS A 28 -1.13 20.50 -8.82
CA LYS A 28 -2.05 21.61 -9.08
C LYS A 28 -2.15 22.56 -7.87
N ARG A 29 -2.26 22.02 -6.66
CA ARG A 29 -2.36 22.80 -5.42
C ARG A 29 -1.09 23.61 -5.13
N LEU A 30 0.07 23.05 -5.43
CA LEU A 30 1.38 23.67 -5.14
C LEU A 30 1.96 24.46 -6.34
N GLY A 31 1.28 24.47 -7.50
CA GLY A 31 1.78 25.14 -8.71
C GLY A 31 3.02 24.45 -9.31
N VAL A 32 3.07 23.11 -9.22
CA VAL A 32 4.16 22.26 -9.73
C VAL A 32 3.67 21.46 -10.93
N GLY A 33 4.46 21.37 -12.00
CA GLY A 33 4.20 20.49 -13.12
C GLY A 33 4.44 19.04 -12.71
N ILE A 34 3.46 18.16 -12.96
CA ILE A 34 3.56 16.71 -12.68
C ILE A 34 3.38 15.96 -14.00
N GLN A 35 4.33 15.08 -14.30
CA GLN A 35 4.21 14.10 -15.37
C GLN A 35 4.17 12.71 -14.76
N VAL A 36 3.03 12.02 -14.86
CA VAL A 36 2.91 10.62 -14.41
C VAL A 36 3.26 9.69 -15.56
N ILE A 37 4.08 8.68 -15.28
CA ILE A 37 4.42 7.59 -16.21
C ILE A 37 4.25 6.25 -15.50
N HIS A 38 3.93 5.21 -16.27
CA HIS A 38 3.70 3.87 -15.76
C HIS A 38 4.68 2.85 -16.37
N ALA A 39 5.17 1.96 -15.54
CA ALA A 39 6.13 0.94 -15.94
C ALA A 39 5.48 -0.37 -16.40
N ASP A 40 4.14 -0.51 -16.27
CA ASP A 40 3.37 -1.72 -16.60
C ASP A 40 3.90 -2.98 -15.90
N ASN A 41 4.34 -2.84 -14.66
CA ASN A 41 4.99 -3.87 -13.84
C ASN A 41 6.28 -4.45 -14.48
N ASP A 42 6.93 -3.71 -15.38
CA ASP A 42 8.17 -4.08 -16.03
C ASP A 42 9.34 -3.24 -15.49
N ALA A 43 10.25 -3.89 -14.76
CA ALA A 43 11.42 -3.25 -14.17
C ALA A 43 12.43 -2.72 -15.20
N PHE A 44 12.55 -3.39 -16.36
CA PHE A 44 13.43 -2.93 -17.45
C PHE A 44 12.84 -1.68 -18.11
N LYS A 45 11.53 -1.69 -18.37
CA LYS A 45 10.82 -0.52 -18.89
C LYS A 45 10.98 0.67 -17.95
N GLN A 46 10.78 0.50 -16.64
CA GLN A 46 10.96 1.56 -15.67
C GLN A 46 12.38 2.14 -15.67
N SER A 47 13.38 1.25 -15.68
CA SER A 47 14.78 1.66 -15.72
C SER A 47 15.12 2.45 -16.99
N ASP A 48 14.67 1.99 -18.16
CA ASP A 48 14.89 2.65 -19.45
C ASP A 48 14.19 4.02 -19.52
N GLN A 49 12.93 4.10 -19.07
CA GLN A 49 12.18 5.36 -19.01
C GLN A 49 12.90 6.39 -18.14
N LEU A 50 13.29 6.03 -16.93
CA LEU A 50 13.92 6.95 -16.01
C LEU A 50 15.33 7.36 -16.46
N LEU A 51 16.10 6.42 -17.02
CA LEU A 51 17.43 6.71 -17.55
C LEU A 51 17.35 7.68 -18.73
N LYS A 52 16.42 7.50 -19.66
CA LYS A 52 16.18 8.44 -20.78
C LYS A 52 15.84 9.84 -20.30
N ILE A 53 15.01 9.96 -19.24
CA ILE A 53 14.66 11.26 -18.63
C ILE A 53 15.90 11.92 -18.03
N VAL A 54 16.71 11.19 -17.27
CA VAL A 54 17.93 11.71 -16.63
C VAL A 54 18.96 12.15 -17.67
N GLN A 55 19.08 11.43 -18.79
CA GLN A 55 20.07 11.67 -19.85
C GLN A 55 19.58 12.61 -20.96
N ALA A 56 18.33 13.08 -20.88
CA ALA A 56 17.76 13.95 -21.92
C ALA A 56 18.64 15.20 -22.14
N PRO A 57 18.97 15.55 -23.40
CA PRO A 57 19.84 16.69 -23.70
C PRO A 57 19.16 18.06 -23.54
N GLY A 58 17.85 18.08 -23.33
CA GLY A 58 17.04 19.30 -23.22
C GLY A 58 16.53 19.54 -21.79
N PHE A 59 15.22 19.70 -21.67
CA PHE A 59 14.54 19.92 -20.40
C PHE A 59 14.68 18.69 -19.48
N ARG A 60 15.13 18.91 -18.25
CA ARG A 60 15.22 17.94 -17.19
C ARG A 60 14.24 18.28 -16.09
N PRO A 61 13.59 17.30 -15.45
CA PRO A 61 12.76 17.57 -14.29
C PRO A 61 13.62 18.03 -13.10
N ASP A 62 13.02 18.80 -12.21
CA ASP A 62 13.66 19.19 -10.94
C ASP A 62 13.70 18.00 -9.96
N GLY A 63 12.84 17.00 -10.16
CA GLY A 63 12.83 15.78 -9.35
C GLY A 63 12.12 14.62 -9.99
N ILE A 64 12.53 13.43 -9.58
CA ILE A 64 11.92 12.14 -9.93
C ILE A 64 11.44 11.48 -8.65
N ILE A 65 10.17 11.11 -8.63
CA ILE A 65 9.49 10.38 -7.55
C ILE A 65 9.07 9.05 -8.16
N PHE A 66 9.49 7.91 -7.59
CA PHE A 66 9.13 6.65 -8.22
C PHE A 66 8.87 5.52 -7.21
N GLU A 67 7.94 4.65 -7.54
CA GLU A 67 7.71 3.38 -6.86
C GLU A 67 8.40 2.27 -7.65
N PRO A 68 9.40 1.58 -7.08
CA PRO A 68 10.17 0.59 -7.83
C PRO A 68 9.38 -0.68 -8.16
N VAL A 69 9.37 -1.09 -9.44
CA VAL A 69 8.87 -2.41 -9.88
C VAL A 69 9.84 -3.50 -9.48
N GLY A 70 11.00 -3.37 -9.23
CA GLY A 70 11.99 -4.41 -8.90
C GLY A 70 13.02 -3.88 -7.94
N THR A 71 14.23 -3.69 -8.43
CA THR A 71 15.29 -3.03 -7.66
C THR A 71 15.06 -1.53 -7.60
N ALA A 72 15.62 -0.88 -6.59
CA ALA A 72 15.49 0.57 -6.41
C ALA A 72 16.42 1.41 -7.32
N LEU A 73 16.89 0.87 -8.44
CA LEU A 73 17.63 1.54 -9.52
C LEU A 73 18.85 2.37 -9.07
N PRO A 74 19.84 1.83 -8.34
CA PRO A 74 20.93 2.61 -7.74
C PRO A 74 21.78 3.37 -8.77
N GLN A 75 21.98 2.84 -9.97
CA GLN A 75 22.77 3.51 -11.02
C GLN A 75 22.03 4.72 -11.62
N VAL A 76 20.71 4.58 -11.84
CA VAL A 76 19.88 5.70 -12.31
C VAL A 76 19.80 6.77 -11.24
N ALA A 77 19.67 6.41 -9.96
CA ALA A 77 19.68 7.32 -8.82
C ALA A 77 20.97 8.16 -8.75
N LYS A 78 22.14 7.53 -8.91
CA LYS A 78 23.43 8.22 -8.96
C LYS A 78 23.52 9.18 -10.14
N ALA A 79 23.05 8.78 -11.31
CA ALA A 79 23.02 9.64 -12.49
C ALA A 79 22.08 10.84 -12.29
N ALA A 80 20.91 10.63 -11.69
CA ALA A 80 19.97 11.70 -11.37
C ALA A 80 20.58 12.70 -10.38
N ALA A 81 21.17 12.22 -9.29
CA ALA A 81 21.85 13.06 -8.30
C ALA A 81 23.00 13.88 -8.93
N ALA A 82 23.84 13.25 -9.76
CA ALA A 82 24.91 13.92 -10.48
C ALA A 82 24.38 15.02 -11.46
N ALA A 83 23.19 14.82 -11.99
CA ALA A 83 22.50 15.79 -12.85
C ALA A 83 21.75 16.89 -12.05
N GLY A 84 21.80 16.88 -10.72
CA GLY A 84 21.08 17.82 -9.86
C GLY A 84 19.57 17.56 -9.74
N ILE A 85 19.09 16.37 -10.14
CA ILE A 85 17.69 15.99 -10.11
C ILE A 85 17.38 15.37 -8.75
N GLY A 86 16.36 15.89 -8.04
CA GLY A 86 15.86 15.33 -6.79
C GLY A 86 15.41 13.87 -6.99
N TRP A 87 15.70 13.00 -6.01
CA TRP A 87 15.41 11.58 -6.12
C TRP A 87 14.61 11.05 -4.93
N VAL A 88 13.38 10.66 -5.18
CA VAL A 88 12.47 10.20 -4.12
C VAL A 88 11.94 8.79 -4.43
N ILE A 89 12.09 7.89 -3.46
CA ILE A 89 11.62 6.52 -3.56
C ILE A 89 10.32 6.38 -2.77
N LEU A 90 9.33 5.69 -3.35
CA LEU A 90 8.07 5.39 -2.69
C LEU A 90 8.00 3.92 -2.23
N ASN A 91 7.32 3.70 -1.11
CA ASN A 91 6.94 2.40 -0.56
C ASN A 91 8.08 1.44 -0.21
N ARG A 92 9.31 1.94 -0.15
CA ARG A 92 10.47 1.09 0.13
C ARG A 92 11.65 1.92 0.65
N GLU A 93 12.51 1.27 1.41
CA GLU A 93 13.85 1.76 1.74
C GLU A 93 14.82 1.45 0.61
N ALA A 94 15.88 2.26 0.49
CA ALA A 94 16.99 1.98 -0.40
C ALA A 94 18.32 2.35 0.27
N GLU A 95 19.21 1.38 0.36
CA GLU A 95 20.50 1.47 1.08
C GLU A 95 21.42 2.58 0.54
N TYR A 96 21.21 3.03 -0.69
CA TYR A 96 22.03 4.07 -1.31
C TYR A 96 21.56 5.51 -0.99
N ILE A 97 20.42 5.72 -0.38
CA ILE A 97 19.92 7.07 -0.02
C ILE A 97 20.94 7.86 0.83
N PRO A 98 21.56 7.27 1.88
CA PRO A 98 22.60 7.98 2.63
C PRO A 98 23.79 8.43 1.78
N GLU A 99 24.16 7.64 0.75
CA GLU A 99 25.24 8.01 -0.18
C GLU A 99 24.84 9.22 -1.03
N LEU A 100 23.65 9.22 -1.65
CA LEU A 100 23.17 10.35 -2.45
C LEU A 100 23.07 11.64 -1.61
N ARG A 101 22.60 11.52 -0.38
CA ARG A 101 22.52 12.65 0.57
C ARG A 101 23.89 13.26 0.90
N ARG A 102 24.94 12.42 0.99
CA ARG A 102 26.32 12.89 1.18
C ARG A 102 26.89 13.60 -0.04
N MET A 103 26.43 13.24 -1.26
CA MET A 103 26.82 13.97 -2.49
C MET A 103 26.35 15.43 -2.45
N GLY A 104 25.21 15.68 -1.80
CA GLY A 104 24.70 17.04 -1.57
C GLY A 104 24.25 17.82 -2.81
N THR A 105 24.17 17.15 -3.97
CA THR A 105 23.85 17.77 -5.26
C THR A 105 22.36 17.99 -5.45
N ALA A 106 21.52 17.14 -4.86
CA ALA A 106 20.06 17.19 -4.97
C ALA A 106 19.38 16.53 -3.75
N PRO A 107 18.15 16.93 -3.40
CA PRO A 107 17.39 16.26 -2.34
C PRO A 107 17.18 14.78 -2.67
N SER A 108 17.49 13.90 -1.71
CA SER A 108 17.30 12.45 -1.87
C SER A 108 16.73 11.85 -0.59
N PHE A 109 15.60 11.15 -0.69
CA PHE A 109 14.89 10.57 0.46
C PHE A 109 13.89 9.50 0.02
N ALA A 110 13.28 8.85 1.00
CA ALA A 110 12.22 7.89 0.76
C ALA A 110 10.93 8.28 1.50
N VAL A 111 9.79 7.90 0.95
CA VAL A 111 8.47 8.02 1.56
C VAL A 111 7.77 6.67 1.48
N SER A 112 7.35 6.12 2.60
CA SER A 112 6.67 4.82 2.65
C SER A 112 5.44 4.87 3.55
N SER A 113 4.53 3.94 3.33
CA SER A 113 3.47 3.67 4.28
C SER A 113 4.05 3.03 5.55
N ASN A 114 3.50 3.39 6.71
CA ASN A 114 3.87 2.73 7.97
C ASN A 114 3.22 1.34 8.05
N HIS A 115 3.82 0.37 7.37
CA HIS A 115 3.25 -0.99 7.28
C HIS A 115 3.12 -1.69 8.63
N LEU A 116 4.00 -1.40 9.59
CA LEU A 116 3.88 -1.94 10.94
C LEU A 116 2.62 -1.40 11.62
N GLU A 117 2.38 -0.10 11.51
CA GLU A 117 1.19 0.55 12.09
C GLU A 117 -0.09 0.13 11.38
N ILE A 118 -0.06 -0.06 10.04
CA ILE A 118 -1.18 -0.67 9.31
C ILE A 118 -1.56 -2.01 9.96
N GLY A 119 -0.59 -2.88 10.18
CA GLY A 119 -0.83 -4.16 10.83
C GLY A 119 -1.37 -4.00 12.26
N ARG A 120 -0.82 -3.07 13.04
CA ARG A 120 -1.33 -2.78 14.40
C ARG A 120 -2.79 -2.37 14.38
N ILE A 121 -3.19 -1.52 13.44
CA ILE A 121 -4.58 -1.11 13.27
C ILE A 121 -5.44 -2.32 12.92
N GLN A 122 -5.00 -3.23 12.03
CA GLN A 122 -5.72 -4.47 11.74
C GLN A 122 -5.94 -5.33 12.99
N GLY A 123 -4.92 -5.49 13.84
CA GLY A 123 -5.06 -6.21 15.11
C GLY A 123 -6.02 -5.51 16.08
N LEU A 124 -6.04 -4.18 16.13
CA LEU A 124 -7.01 -3.40 16.93
C LEU A 124 -8.43 -3.50 16.36
N GLN A 125 -8.60 -3.57 15.03
CA GLN A 125 -9.90 -3.85 14.41
C GLN A 125 -10.40 -5.25 14.81
N MET A 126 -9.52 -6.27 14.85
CA MET A 126 -9.88 -7.59 15.38
C MET A 126 -10.33 -7.50 16.84
N ALA A 127 -9.64 -6.74 17.68
CA ALA A 127 -10.04 -6.54 19.07
C ALA A 127 -11.42 -5.88 19.21
N ALA A 128 -11.72 -4.91 18.35
CA ALA A 128 -13.00 -4.20 18.37
C ALA A 128 -14.16 -5.09 17.88
N LEU A 129 -13.95 -5.84 16.80
CA LEU A 129 -14.98 -6.68 16.17
C LEU A 129 -15.17 -8.03 16.87
N LEU A 130 -14.14 -8.53 17.55
CA LEU A 130 -14.15 -9.82 18.26
C LEU A 130 -13.78 -9.67 19.74
N PRO A 131 -14.57 -8.94 20.56
CA PRO A 131 -14.23 -8.68 21.96
C PRO A 131 -14.14 -9.94 22.82
N LYS A 132 -14.77 -11.04 22.38
CA LYS A 132 -14.70 -12.34 23.06
C LYS A 132 -13.65 -13.28 22.47
N GLY A 133 -12.85 -12.79 21.49
CA GLY A 133 -11.96 -13.63 20.70
C GLY A 133 -12.67 -14.33 19.56
N GLY A 134 -11.95 -15.22 18.84
CA GLY A 134 -12.50 -15.96 17.72
C GLY A 134 -11.45 -16.47 16.75
N ASN A 135 -11.91 -17.07 15.66
CA ASN A 135 -11.07 -17.60 14.59
C ASN A 135 -11.11 -16.68 13.38
N VAL A 136 -9.95 -16.16 13.02
CA VAL A 136 -9.80 -15.21 11.92
C VAL A 136 -9.05 -15.85 10.77
N ILE A 137 -9.61 -15.77 9.57
CA ILE A 137 -8.86 -16.01 8.34
C ILE A 137 -8.12 -14.71 8.01
N TYR A 138 -6.79 -14.77 7.96
CA TYR A 138 -5.95 -13.62 7.65
C TYR A 138 -5.26 -13.81 6.30
N ILE A 139 -5.66 -13.01 5.29
CA ILE A 139 -5.13 -13.10 3.93
C ILE A 139 -3.96 -12.14 3.81
N GLN A 140 -2.79 -12.72 3.68
CA GLN A 140 -1.51 -12.01 3.58
C GLN A 140 -1.14 -11.77 2.14
N GLY A 141 -0.39 -10.69 1.87
CA GLY A 141 0.32 -10.49 0.62
C GLY A 141 1.45 -11.50 0.42
N PRO A 142 2.27 -11.35 -0.64
CA PRO A 142 3.37 -12.26 -0.97
C PRO A 142 4.33 -12.47 0.20
N SER A 143 4.80 -13.70 0.38
CA SER A 143 5.59 -14.09 1.56
C SER A 143 6.97 -13.45 1.63
N ASP A 144 7.54 -13.05 0.52
CA ASP A 144 8.83 -12.37 0.39
C ASP A 144 8.72 -10.84 0.51
N ASN A 145 7.50 -10.29 0.38
CA ASN A 145 7.24 -8.85 0.41
C ASN A 145 7.42 -8.26 1.81
N PRO A 146 8.29 -7.24 1.99
CA PRO A 146 8.53 -6.60 3.29
C PRO A 146 7.28 -5.96 3.91
N ALA A 147 6.41 -5.35 3.10
CA ALA A 147 5.17 -4.74 3.57
C ALA A 147 4.23 -5.80 4.17
N ALA A 148 4.06 -6.96 3.50
CA ALA A 148 3.25 -8.06 4.01
C ALA A 148 3.78 -8.61 5.34
N LYS A 149 5.12 -8.72 5.48
CA LYS A 149 5.76 -9.15 6.73
C LYS A 149 5.53 -8.14 7.86
N GLN A 150 5.72 -6.85 7.60
CA GLN A 150 5.53 -5.79 8.60
C GLN A 150 4.06 -5.67 9.02
N ARG A 151 3.09 -5.73 8.07
CA ARG A 151 1.66 -5.77 8.39
C ARG A 151 1.33 -6.97 9.28
N THR A 152 1.85 -8.16 8.96
CA THR A 152 1.66 -9.36 9.79
C THR A 152 2.25 -9.18 11.20
N MET A 153 3.46 -8.65 11.31
CA MET A 153 4.10 -8.38 12.59
C MET A 153 3.30 -7.38 13.44
N GLY A 154 2.85 -6.28 12.85
CA GLY A 154 2.03 -5.30 13.54
C GLY A 154 0.70 -5.88 14.02
N MET A 155 0.01 -6.66 13.20
CA MET A 155 -1.22 -7.35 13.57
C MET A 155 -1.01 -8.29 14.76
N GLN A 156 0.06 -9.09 14.76
CA GLN A 156 0.38 -9.99 15.87
C GLN A 156 0.68 -9.25 17.19
N GLN A 157 1.18 -8.02 17.13
CA GLN A 157 1.47 -7.20 18.33
C GLN A 157 0.20 -6.69 19.04
N THR A 158 -0.90 -6.54 18.33
CA THR A 158 -2.10 -5.87 18.86
C THR A 158 -3.37 -6.72 18.82
N LYS A 159 -3.37 -7.85 18.09
CA LYS A 159 -4.51 -8.76 18.13
C LYS A 159 -4.71 -9.32 19.54
N PRO A 160 -5.95 -9.57 19.99
CA PRO A 160 -6.20 -10.24 21.27
C PRO A 160 -5.58 -11.63 21.33
N VAL A 161 -5.14 -12.03 22.52
CA VAL A 161 -4.52 -13.37 22.75
C VAL A 161 -5.46 -14.52 22.41
N ASN A 162 -6.77 -14.31 22.62
CA ASN A 162 -7.83 -15.28 22.35
C ASN A 162 -8.33 -15.26 20.89
N VAL A 163 -7.70 -14.46 20.01
CA VAL A 163 -7.91 -14.53 18.55
C VAL A 163 -6.91 -15.50 17.94
N LYS A 164 -7.45 -16.54 17.27
CA LYS A 164 -6.67 -17.54 16.54
C LYS A 164 -6.62 -17.17 15.06
N ILE A 165 -5.44 -17.23 14.46
CA ILE A 165 -5.20 -16.84 13.05
C ILE A 165 -4.98 -18.08 12.21
N THR A 166 -5.75 -18.23 11.14
CA THR A 166 -5.45 -19.10 10.00
C THR A 166 -5.00 -18.22 8.83
N SER A 167 -3.75 -18.35 8.40
CA SER A 167 -3.19 -17.52 7.34
C SER A 167 -3.37 -18.14 5.96
N LEU A 168 -3.88 -17.38 5.01
CA LEU A 168 -3.86 -17.67 3.58
C LEU A 168 -2.93 -16.71 2.85
N LYS A 169 -2.43 -17.09 1.68
CA LYS A 169 -1.51 -16.27 0.88
C LYS A 169 -2.18 -15.76 -0.39
N GLY A 170 -2.13 -14.46 -0.58
CA GLY A 170 -2.51 -13.76 -1.79
C GLY A 170 -1.30 -13.10 -2.48
N GLN A 171 -1.58 -12.35 -3.57
CA GLN A 171 -0.59 -11.66 -4.41
C GLN A 171 -1.03 -10.21 -4.68
N TRP A 172 -1.64 -9.54 -3.70
CA TRP A 172 -2.18 -8.18 -3.80
C TRP A 172 -3.28 -8.02 -4.87
N THR A 173 -3.99 -9.11 -5.21
CA THR A 173 -5.07 -9.08 -6.19
C THR A 173 -6.30 -9.81 -5.68
N GLU A 174 -7.48 -9.36 -6.12
CA GLU A 174 -8.76 -9.99 -5.84
C GLU A 174 -8.76 -11.46 -6.24
N GLU A 175 -8.30 -11.77 -7.46
CA GLU A 175 -8.28 -13.12 -8.02
C GLU A 175 -7.36 -14.08 -7.23
N SER A 176 -6.23 -13.59 -6.72
CA SER A 176 -5.33 -14.43 -5.90
C SER A 176 -5.95 -14.81 -4.56
N ALA A 177 -6.63 -13.87 -3.91
CA ALA A 177 -7.33 -14.12 -2.66
C ALA A 177 -8.58 -15.00 -2.87
N TYR A 178 -9.30 -14.78 -3.97
CA TYR A 178 -10.40 -15.66 -4.38
C TYR A 178 -9.93 -17.11 -4.49
N LYS A 179 -8.88 -17.37 -5.26
CA LYS A 179 -8.33 -18.75 -5.43
C LYS A 179 -7.88 -19.36 -4.12
N ALA A 180 -7.18 -18.61 -3.28
CA ALA A 180 -6.72 -19.07 -1.98
C ALA A 180 -7.90 -19.43 -1.07
N MET A 181 -8.90 -18.55 -0.99
CA MET A 181 -10.09 -18.75 -0.15
C MET A 181 -10.97 -19.88 -0.70
N ALA A 182 -11.24 -19.93 -2.00
CA ALA A 182 -12.03 -20.98 -2.64
C ALA A 182 -11.41 -22.38 -2.45
N SER A 183 -10.08 -22.47 -2.56
CA SER A 183 -9.37 -23.72 -2.27
C SER A 183 -9.51 -24.14 -0.82
N TRP A 184 -9.40 -23.19 0.12
CA TRP A 184 -9.53 -23.46 1.55
C TRP A 184 -10.96 -23.84 1.94
N VAL A 185 -11.98 -23.15 1.43
CA VAL A 185 -13.41 -23.44 1.67
C VAL A 185 -13.79 -24.87 1.29
N ARG A 186 -13.20 -25.41 0.23
CA ARG A 186 -13.50 -26.79 -0.25
C ARG A 186 -12.94 -27.90 0.64
N LEU A 187 -12.03 -27.59 1.58
CA LEU A 187 -11.47 -28.60 2.46
C LEU A 187 -12.49 -29.04 3.50
N PRO A 188 -12.72 -30.36 3.70
CA PRO A 188 -13.66 -30.86 4.70
C PRO A 188 -13.34 -30.41 6.13
N THR A 189 -12.05 -30.19 6.43
CA THR A 189 -11.59 -29.67 7.72
C THR A 189 -11.99 -28.21 7.93
N SER A 190 -11.94 -27.40 6.88
CA SER A 190 -12.31 -25.97 6.92
C SER A 190 -13.81 -25.79 7.11
N GLN A 191 -14.62 -26.58 6.43
CA GLN A 191 -16.09 -26.51 6.53
C GLN A 191 -16.63 -26.75 7.94
N ARG A 192 -15.87 -27.48 8.76
CA ARG A 192 -16.19 -27.74 10.18
C ARG A 192 -15.73 -26.62 11.12
N GLN A 193 -14.89 -25.70 10.64
CA GLN A 193 -14.37 -24.61 11.46
C GLN A 193 -15.41 -23.48 11.58
N MET A 194 -15.41 -22.83 12.74
CA MET A 194 -16.03 -21.54 12.90
C MET A 194 -15.08 -20.49 12.34
N VAL A 195 -15.58 -19.61 11.51
CA VAL A 195 -14.88 -18.41 11.05
C VAL A 195 -15.65 -17.20 11.59
N ASP A 196 -15.01 -16.47 12.47
CA ASP A 196 -15.63 -15.34 13.17
C ASP A 196 -15.29 -14.00 12.47
N MET A 197 -14.24 -13.99 11.61
CA MET A 197 -13.83 -12.81 10.84
C MET A 197 -12.91 -13.24 9.67
N VAL A 198 -12.96 -12.49 8.58
CA VAL A 198 -11.97 -12.54 7.50
C VAL A 198 -11.30 -11.18 7.42
N SER A 199 -9.97 -11.14 7.49
CA SER A 199 -9.18 -9.92 7.40
C SER A 199 -8.13 -10.07 6.32
N ALA A 200 -7.98 -9.10 5.44
CA ALA A 200 -6.99 -9.12 4.38
C ALA A 200 -6.05 -7.92 4.46
N GLN A 201 -4.86 -8.08 3.90
CA GLN A 201 -3.85 -7.02 3.90
C GLN A 201 -4.07 -5.95 2.82
N ASP A 202 -5.05 -6.11 1.93
CA ASP A 202 -5.63 -5.05 1.10
C ASP A 202 -7.14 -5.26 0.88
N ASP A 203 -7.82 -4.24 0.35
CA ASP A 203 -9.27 -4.27 0.13
C ASP A 203 -9.63 -5.25 -1.00
N SER A 204 -8.85 -5.28 -2.09
CA SER A 204 -9.07 -6.19 -3.22
C SER A 204 -9.03 -7.66 -2.79
N MET A 205 -8.06 -8.03 -1.95
CA MET A 205 -8.00 -9.40 -1.42
C MET A 205 -9.18 -9.70 -0.47
N ALA A 206 -9.67 -8.72 0.29
CA ALA A 206 -10.86 -8.91 1.12
C ALA A 206 -12.09 -9.19 0.27
N LEU A 207 -12.27 -8.46 -0.85
CA LEU A 207 -13.35 -8.67 -1.80
C LEU A 207 -13.24 -10.02 -2.50
N GLY A 208 -12.05 -10.42 -2.92
CA GLY A 208 -11.80 -11.73 -3.53
C GLY A 208 -12.15 -12.89 -2.59
N ALA A 209 -11.78 -12.78 -1.33
CA ALA A 209 -12.15 -13.76 -0.32
C ALA A 209 -13.66 -13.81 -0.08
N ARG A 210 -14.31 -12.64 -0.03
CA ARG A 210 -15.77 -12.55 0.11
C ARG A 210 -16.48 -13.21 -1.06
N ARG A 211 -16.07 -12.91 -2.30
CA ARG A 211 -16.60 -13.55 -3.52
C ARG A 211 -16.48 -15.08 -3.46
N ALA A 212 -15.33 -15.61 -3.02
CA ALA A 212 -15.15 -17.05 -2.88
C ALA A 212 -16.12 -17.68 -1.87
N VAL A 213 -16.50 -16.96 -0.82
CA VAL A 213 -17.53 -17.43 0.13
C VAL A 213 -18.93 -17.29 -0.47
N GLU A 214 -19.24 -16.25 -1.21
CA GLU A 214 -20.54 -16.06 -1.90
C GLU A 214 -20.84 -17.18 -2.89
N GLU A 215 -19.82 -17.70 -3.56
CA GLU A 215 -19.91 -18.79 -4.52
C GLU A 215 -19.80 -20.21 -3.88
N ALA A 216 -19.61 -20.28 -2.56
CA ALA A 216 -19.50 -21.55 -1.84
C ALA A 216 -20.85 -22.27 -1.66
N ASP A 217 -20.79 -23.51 -1.17
CA ASP A 217 -21.99 -24.25 -0.77
C ASP A 217 -22.86 -23.42 0.19
N PRO A 218 -24.19 -23.42 0.04
CA PRO A 218 -25.10 -22.60 0.85
C PRO A 218 -24.88 -22.74 2.36
N ALA A 219 -24.60 -23.95 2.85
CA ALA A 219 -24.38 -24.20 4.28
C ALA A 219 -23.12 -23.51 4.82
N VAL A 220 -22.10 -23.35 3.99
CA VAL A 220 -20.86 -22.63 4.32
C VAL A 220 -21.05 -21.14 4.09
N ARG A 221 -21.62 -20.77 2.94
CA ARG A 221 -21.86 -19.39 2.52
C ARG A 221 -22.62 -18.60 3.59
N ASP A 222 -23.79 -19.10 3.97
CA ASP A 222 -24.69 -18.35 4.87
C ASP A 222 -24.08 -18.15 6.25
N LYS A 223 -23.26 -19.11 6.70
CA LYS A 223 -22.53 -19.03 7.95
C LYS A 223 -21.37 -18.03 7.91
N TRP A 224 -20.60 -18.01 6.83
CA TRP A 224 -19.36 -17.23 6.76
C TRP A 224 -19.56 -15.82 6.22
N LEU A 225 -20.61 -15.56 5.43
CA LEU A 225 -20.98 -14.20 5.06
C LEU A 225 -21.53 -13.36 6.23
N ALA A 226 -21.96 -14.03 7.31
CA ALA A 226 -22.34 -13.36 8.55
C ALA A 226 -21.11 -12.81 9.31
N ALA A 227 -19.91 -13.35 9.07
CA ALA A 227 -18.69 -12.87 9.66
C ALA A 227 -18.25 -11.52 9.02
N PRO A 228 -17.66 -10.57 9.79
CA PRO A 228 -17.14 -9.34 9.24
C PRO A 228 -15.92 -9.60 8.35
N PHE A 229 -15.88 -8.90 7.20
CA PHE A 229 -14.71 -8.82 6.32
C PHE A 229 -14.02 -7.47 6.52
N THR A 230 -12.69 -7.46 6.62
CA THR A 230 -11.91 -6.22 6.72
C THR A 230 -10.75 -6.22 5.73
N GLY A 231 -10.42 -5.03 5.24
CA GLY A 231 -9.36 -4.83 4.26
C GLY A 231 -8.32 -3.79 4.70
N CYS A 232 -7.60 -3.28 3.73
CA CYS A 232 -6.62 -2.22 3.84
C CYS A 232 -6.50 -1.53 2.49
N ASP A 233 -6.01 -0.33 2.48
CA ASP A 233 -5.85 0.74 1.51
C ASP A 233 -6.88 1.84 1.75
N GLY A 234 -8.14 1.49 1.96
CA GLY A 234 -9.17 2.42 2.40
C GLY A 234 -9.35 3.60 1.45
N LEU A 235 -9.28 3.36 0.13
CA LEU A 235 -9.44 4.41 -0.85
C LEU A 235 -10.86 4.97 -0.82
N PRO A 236 -11.05 6.29 -1.01
CA PRO A 236 -12.36 6.94 -0.84
C PRO A 236 -13.47 6.35 -1.70
N LYS A 237 -13.16 5.96 -2.95
CA LYS A 237 -14.13 5.49 -3.95
C LYS A 237 -14.33 3.98 -3.96
N THR A 238 -13.48 3.21 -3.30
CA THR A 238 -13.53 1.75 -3.22
C THR A 238 -13.62 1.28 -1.77
N GLY A 239 -12.55 1.02 -1.07
CA GLY A 239 -12.58 0.43 0.27
C GLY A 239 -13.45 1.16 1.29
N GLN A 240 -13.43 2.52 1.34
CA GLN A 240 -14.34 3.26 2.23
C GLN A 240 -15.79 3.17 1.77
N GLU A 241 -16.04 3.13 0.47
CA GLU A 241 -17.39 2.97 -0.08
C GLU A 241 -17.93 1.57 0.21
N ASP A 242 -17.09 0.54 0.13
CA ASP A 242 -17.46 -0.83 0.48
C ASP A 242 -17.80 -0.96 1.97
N VAL A 243 -17.11 -0.21 2.83
CA VAL A 243 -17.50 -0.11 4.25
C VAL A 243 -18.86 0.58 4.41
N ARG A 244 -19.11 1.69 3.70
CA ARG A 244 -20.42 2.38 3.75
C ARG A 244 -21.57 1.50 3.26
N LYS A 245 -21.32 0.63 2.29
CA LYS A 245 -22.29 -0.35 1.75
C LYS A 245 -22.42 -1.60 2.64
N GLY A 246 -21.61 -1.77 3.67
CA GLY A 246 -21.61 -2.95 4.52
C GLY A 246 -21.01 -4.20 3.87
N ILE A 247 -20.31 -4.07 2.76
CA ILE A 247 -19.54 -5.14 2.10
C ILE A 247 -18.32 -5.48 2.95
N LEU A 248 -17.60 -4.45 3.42
CA LEU A 248 -16.56 -4.55 4.42
C LEU A 248 -17.05 -3.98 5.75
N ALA A 249 -16.62 -4.57 6.86
CA ALA A 249 -16.89 -4.03 8.20
C ALA A 249 -15.93 -2.89 8.55
N ALA A 250 -14.70 -2.96 8.06
CA ALA A 250 -13.68 -1.94 8.22
C ALA A 250 -12.58 -2.06 7.17
N THR A 251 -11.85 -0.96 6.96
CA THR A 251 -10.60 -0.92 6.22
C THR A 251 -9.57 -0.06 6.95
N VAL A 252 -8.30 -0.22 6.62
CA VAL A 252 -7.24 0.70 7.07
C VAL A 252 -6.98 1.68 5.95
N VAL A 253 -7.20 2.97 6.20
CA VAL A 253 -6.87 4.04 5.24
C VAL A 253 -5.37 4.24 5.19
N VAL A 254 -4.80 4.12 4.01
CA VAL A 254 -3.38 4.33 3.72
C VAL A 254 -3.25 5.60 2.88
N PRO A 255 -2.74 6.72 3.45
CA PRO A 255 -2.58 7.95 2.69
C PRO A 255 -1.63 7.79 1.50
N PRO A 256 -1.89 8.46 0.35
CA PRO A 256 -0.99 8.40 -0.80
C PRO A 256 0.42 8.94 -0.48
N ASN A 257 1.44 8.15 -0.77
CA ASN A 257 2.84 8.53 -0.54
C ASN A 257 3.30 9.66 -1.48
N THR A 258 2.72 9.76 -2.68
CA THR A 258 3.02 10.79 -3.68
C THR A 258 2.74 12.19 -3.17
N THR A 259 1.66 12.41 -2.42
CA THR A 259 1.37 13.71 -1.80
C THR A 259 2.51 14.15 -0.88
N THR A 260 2.89 13.33 0.07
CA THR A 260 3.97 13.61 1.02
C THR A 260 5.32 13.81 0.30
N ALA A 261 5.60 12.98 -0.70
CA ALA A 261 6.83 13.06 -1.47
C ALA A 261 6.96 14.38 -2.22
N ILE A 262 5.89 14.82 -2.89
CA ILE A 262 5.86 16.10 -3.63
C ILE A 262 6.01 17.28 -2.66
N GLU A 263 5.27 17.32 -1.56
CA GLU A 263 5.35 18.39 -0.56
C GLU A 263 6.77 18.52 0.02
N MET A 264 7.38 17.39 0.42
CA MET A 264 8.74 17.38 0.96
C MET A 264 9.78 17.79 -0.09
N LEU A 265 9.60 17.39 -1.35
CA LEU A 265 10.53 17.75 -2.42
C LEU A 265 10.44 19.23 -2.78
N VAL A 266 9.23 19.78 -2.83
CA VAL A 266 9.00 21.24 -3.00
C VAL A 266 9.66 22.02 -1.86
N ASP A 267 9.43 21.61 -0.62
CA ASP A 267 10.04 22.25 0.55
C ASP A 267 11.57 22.20 0.50
N ALA A 268 12.13 21.06 0.07
CA ALA A 268 13.59 20.90 -0.04
C ALA A 268 14.20 21.78 -1.11
N ILE A 269 13.57 21.89 -2.29
CA ILE A 269 14.11 22.66 -3.42
C ILE A 269 13.84 24.15 -3.24
N SER A 270 12.62 24.55 -2.86
CA SER A 270 12.22 25.95 -2.81
C SER A 270 12.62 26.67 -1.51
N ASN A 271 12.59 25.94 -0.39
CA ASN A 271 12.79 26.50 0.95
C ASN A 271 14.11 26.05 1.60
N GLY A 272 14.91 25.21 0.93
CA GLY A 272 16.15 24.65 1.48
C GLY A 272 15.97 23.74 2.70
N LYS A 273 14.74 23.26 2.95
CA LYS A 273 14.43 22.41 4.10
C LYS A 273 15.01 21.01 3.89
N LYS A 274 15.91 20.59 4.76
CA LYS A 274 16.51 19.26 4.68
C LYS A 274 15.45 18.18 4.99
N PRO A 275 15.08 17.32 4.01
CA PRO A 275 14.08 16.28 4.26
C PRO A 275 14.61 15.22 5.20
N LEU A 276 13.72 14.50 5.90
CA LEU A 276 14.07 13.24 6.56
C LEU A 276 14.62 12.25 5.52
N GLU A 277 15.45 11.32 5.94
CA GLU A 277 15.94 10.26 5.07
C GLU A 277 14.82 9.32 4.65
N MET A 278 13.94 8.99 5.62
CA MET A 278 12.72 8.23 5.44
C MET A 278 11.57 8.96 6.13
N ALA A 279 10.49 9.22 5.41
CA ALA A 279 9.22 9.65 5.95
C ALA A 279 8.18 8.54 5.87
N LEU A 280 7.35 8.41 6.90
CA LEU A 280 6.27 7.43 6.94
C LEU A 280 4.92 8.15 6.95
N THR A 281 4.01 7.73 6.08
CA THR A 281 2.62 8.18 6.13
C THR A 281 1.89 7.50 7.29
N VAL A 282 0.92 8.20 7.88
CA VAL A 282 0.21 7.74 9.08
C VAL A 282 -1.13 7.13 8.66
N PRO A 283 -1.29 5.80 8.77
CA PRO A 283 -2.56 5.13 8.48
C PRO A 283 -3.60 5.37 9.58
N SER A 284 -4.86 5.12 9.26
CA SER A 284 -5.96 5.22 10.22
C SER A 284 -7.04 4.17 9.97
N SER A 285 -7.82 3.81 10.99
CA SER A 285 -8.97 2.91 10.83
C SER A 285 -10.18 3.64 10.25
N PHE A 286 -10.88 3.01 9.30
CA PHE A 286 -12.18 3.44 8.83
C PHE A 286 -13.18 2.25 8.90
N PRO A 287 -14.28 2.38 9.66
CA PRO A 287 -14.57 3.44 10.63
C PRO A 287 -13.50 3.55 11.73
N THR A 288 -13.56 4.63 12.52
CA THR A 288 -12.67 4.74 13.67
C THR A 288 -12.86 3.57 14.63
N LEU A 289 -11.80 3.15 15.32
CA LEU A 289 -11.85 2.00 16.24
C LEU A 289 -12.97 2.12 17.30
N THR A 290 -13.23 3.33 17.78
CA THR A 290 -14.32 3.59 18.75
C THR A 290 -15.71 3.35 18.17
N LYS A 291 -15.90 3.47 16.84
CA LYS A 291 -17.17 3.17 16.16
C LYS A 291 -17.35 1.68 15.86
N LEU A 292 -16.29 0.90 15.90
CA LEU A 292 -16.32 -0.56 15.69
C LEU A 292 -16.69 -1.32 16.98
N GLN A 293 -16.55 -0.71 18.14
CA GLN A 293 -16.77 -1.32 19.46
C GLN A 293 -18.25 -1.32 19.90
N LYS A 294 -19.20 -1.15 18.97
CA LYS A 294 -20.64 -1.05 19.30
C LYS A 294 -21.32 -2.42 19.40
#